data_add187253cdd7cbccf339c6405c1817f
#
_entry.id   add187253cdd7cbccf339c6405c1817f
#
_cell.length_a   1.000
_cell.length_b   1.000
_cell.length_c   1.000
_cell.angle_alpha   90.00
_cell.angle_beta   90.00
_cell.angle_gamma   90.00
#
_symmetry.space_group_name_H-M   'P 1'
#
loop_
_entity.id
_entity.type
_entity.pdbx_description
1 polymer ?
#
loop_
_entity_poly.entity_id
_entity_poly.type
_entity_poly.pdbx_seq_one_letter_code
_entity_poly.pdbx_strand_id
1 'polypeptide(L)'
;MLPTTSPALARTACTLVRWMSYLLLSIQTSLALSATEGLKIPNLGQTSTSLFSTDYEHQLGRTWLKIFRSQAPTVDDPLLYAYLESLVFDLVSHSELQDRRIELVIVDNPSINAFAVPGGIIGVNNGLFMYAQTEDEFATVIAHEIAHLSQRHFSRRVEQAQANAPLNIAGMLAGILLAATTGTDAGLAAMTATQAALQDQQLRYSRANEAEADRVGMRTLYEAGYDPYAAPAMFERMLASNRYNSGNRIPEFLRTHPLSENRIADTRNRAMQYPKRIRPTSLDYQMMRARVANHLADTPEDAVAMFRSQLEGSPRSTEAALYGLTIALTAAGRPREAALTLDGLWSEDRSRIEYVLANADIKLAMGQPEAAAEALAKRLKLSPGNHPLTMAYSFALQQAGQAHLAEEVLVDQSRRQPQDPALWYLLAEVQGLSGNILGLHRSRAEYFILVGNLDAAQRQLNYALQLANADFTTAAQINERLGQIRKMRAALENS
;
A
#
# COMPACT_ATOMS: atom_id res chain seq x y z
N MET A 1 -70.18 -6.78 -58.54
CA MET A 1 -70.19 -5.35 -58.13
C MET A 1 -69.19 -5.15 -57.01
N LEU A 2 -68.03 -4.60 -57.36
CA LEU A 2 -66.98 -4.24 -56.38
C LEU A 2 -67.15 -2.74 -56.05
N PRO A 3 -67.09 -2.32 -54.79
CA PRO A 3 -67.18 -0.89 -54.48
C PRO A 3 -65.80 -0.23 -54.70
N THR A 4 -65.84 0.87 -55.44
CA THR A 4 -64.75 1.75 -55.75
C THR A 4 -64.32 2.53 -54.49
N THR A 5 -63.07 2.37 -53.99
CA THR A 5 -62.51 3.17 -52.89
C THR A 5 -62.22 4.60 -53.38
N SER A 6 -62.70 5.56 -52.65
CA SER A 6 -62.54 6.98 -52.88
C SER A 6 -61.06 7.44 -52.75
N PRO A 7 -60.59 8.29 -53.71
CA PRO A 7 -59.17 8.76 -53.70
C PRO A 7 -58.81 9.72 -52.53
N ALA A 8 -59.77 10.11 -51.70
CA ALA A 8 -59.54 10.99 -50.56
C ALA A 8 -58.85 10.25 -49.33
N LEU A 9 -59.13 8.95 -49.14
CA LEU A 9 -58.52 8.15 -48.02
C LEU A 9 -57.07 7.78 -48.25
N ALA A 10 -56.59 7.72 -49.51
CA ALA A 10 -55.21 7.43 -49.83
C ALA A 10 -54.27 8.64 -49.56
N ARG A 11 -54.78 9.88 -49.66
CA ARG A 11 -53.99 11.10 -49.41
C ARG A 11 -53.76 11.37 -47.89
N THR A 12 -54.75 11.05 -47.06
CA THR A 12 -54.60 11.19 -45.56
C THR A 12 -53.72 10.17 -44.97
N ALA A 13 -53.69 8.93 -45.47
CA ALA A 13 -52.75 7.89 -44.96
C ALA A 13 -51.31 8.23 -45.31
N CYS A 14 -50.99 8.79 -46.45
CA CYS A 14 -49.65 9.15 -46.88
C CYS A 14 -49.10 10.36 -46.11
N THR A 15 -49.94 11.33 -45.72
CA THR A 15 -49.48 12.46 -44.85
C THR A 15 -49.23 12.05 -43.40
N LEU A 16 -50.04 11.17 -42.84
CA LEU A 16 -49.81 10.66 -41.46
C LEU A 16 -48.52 9.83 -41.35
N VAL A 17 -48.24 8.99 -42.33
CA VAL A 17 -46.96 8.22 -42.34
C VAL A 17 -45.76 9.14 -42.48
N ARG A 18 -45.86 10.22 -43.27
CA ARG A 18 -44.78 11.21 -43.43
C ARG A 18 -44.55 12.03 -42.16
N TRP A 19 -45.60 12.42 -41.43
CA TRP A 19 -45.48 13.11 -40.15
C TRP A 19 -44.93 12.19 -39.02
N MET A 20 -45.32 10.92 -38.98
CA MET A 20 -44.76 9.93 -38.06
C MET A 20 -43.25 9.65 -38.32
N SER A 21 -42.82 9.64 -39.58
CA SER A 21 -41.39 9.46 -39.93
C SER A 21 -40.56 10.67 -39.52
N TYR A 22 -41.09 11.89 -39.61
CA TYR A 22 -40.38 13.10 -39.10
C TYR A 22 -40.37 13.17 -37.57
N LEU A 23 -41.41 12.67 -36.89
CA LEU A 23 -41.46 12.61 -35.42
C LEU A 23 -40.47 11.57 -34.87
N LEU A 24 -40.34 10.41 -35.50
CA LEU A 24 -39.36 9.37 -35.13
C LEU A 24 -37.92 9.81 -35.42
N LEU A 25 -37.67 10.58 -36.48
CA LEU A 25 -36.33 11.10 -36.77
C LEU A 25 -35.91 12.21 -35.79
N SER A 26 -36.88 13.03 -35.33
CA SER A 26 -36.62 14.07 -34.31
C SER A 26 -36.39 13.50 -32.91
N ILE A 27 -36.95 12.35 -32.57
CA ILE A 27 -36.72 11.65 -31.30
C ILE A 27 -35.34 10.98 -31.28
N GLN A 28 -34.88 10.45 -32.41
CA GLN A 28 -33.53 9.85 -32.50
C GLN A 28 -32.41 10.91 -32.44
N THR A 29 -32.61 12.12 -32.96
CA THR A 29 -31.62 13.21 -32.84
C THR A 29 -31.57 13.81 -31.43
N SER A 30 -32.64 13.75 -30.66
CA SER A 30 -32.66 14.26 -29.28
C SER A 30 -32.03 13.28 -28.28
N LEU A 31 -31.99 11.98 -28.56
CA LEU A 31 -31.30 10.96 -27.75
C LEU A 31 -29.79 10.89 -28.04
N ALA A 32 -29.34 11.37 -29.20
CA ALA A 32 -27.92 11.43 -29.55
C ALA A 32 -27.20 12.66 -28.98
N LEU A 33 -27.92 13.69 -28.49
CA LEU A 33 -27.32 14.91 -27.94
C LEU A 33 -27.18 14.92 -26.41
N SER A 34 -27.70 13.91 -25.71
CA SER A 34 -27.57 13.82 -24.24
C SER A 34 -26.45 12.94 -23.76
N ALA A 35 -25.63 12.39 -24.65
CA ALA A 35 -24.53 11.49 -24.32
C ALA A 35 -23.12 12.12 -24.43
N THR A 36 -23.02 13.45 -24.59
CA THR A 36 -21.72 14.13 -24.78
C THR A 36 -21.44 15.30 -23.83
N GLU A 37 -22.10 15.37 -22.68
CA GLU A 37 -21.68 16.26 -21.60
C GLU A 37 -21.01 15.44 -20.50
N GLY A 38 -19.70 15.16 -20.65
CA GLY A 38 -18.98 14.47 -19.57
C GLY A 38 -17.50 14.25 -19.76
N LEU A 39 -16.90 14.62 -20.90
CA LEU A 39 -15.43 14.54 -21.03
C LEU A 39 -14.94 15.77 -21.79
N LYS A 40 -14.59 16.83 -21.03
CA LYS A 40 -13.72 17.88 -21.56
C LYS A 40 -12.32 17.29 -21.76
N ILE A 41 -12.06 16.84 -22.98
CA ILE A 41 -10.70 16.48 -23.42
C ILE A 41 -9.91 17.81 -23.48
N PRO A 42 -8.80 17.96 -22.74
CA PRO A 42 -7.93 19.11 -22.88
C PRO A 42 -7.32 19.14 -24.30
N ASN A 43 -7.25 20.32 -24.89
CA ASN A 43 -6.73 20.56 -26.24
C ASN A 43 -5.33 19.98 -26.45
N LEU A 44 -5.18 19.27 -27.55
CA LEU A 44 -3.94 18.75 -28.13
C LEU A 44 -2.93 19.88 -28.39
N GLY A 45 -1.91 19.93 -27.58
CA GLY A 45 -0.75 20.85 -27.72
C GLY A 45 0.49 20.38 -27.02
N GLN A 46 0.46 19.22 -26.36
CA GLN A 46 1.65 18.58 -25.80
C GLN A 46 1.86 17.23 -26.46
N THR A 47 3.05 17.08 -26.97
CA THR A 47 3.57 15.87 -27.62
C THR A 47 3.27 14.62 -26.83
N SER A 48 2.48 13.77 -27.44
CA SER A 48 2.36 12.31 -27.32
C SER A 48 2.19 11.68 -25.95
N THR A 49 1.06 10.99 -25.82
CA THR A 49 0.99 9.64 -25.30
C THR A 49 0.81 9.46 -23.81
N SER A 50 -0.27 9.96 -23.25
CA SER A 50 -0.99 9.13 -22.32
C SER A 50 -2.42 9.64 -22.19
N LEU A 51 -3.37 8.73 -22.34
CA LEU A 51 -4.80 8.97 -22.07
C LEU A 51 -5.04 9.43 -20.63
N PHE A 52 -4.03 9.27 -19.78
CA PHE A 52 -4.08 9.61 -18.36
C PHE A 52 -3.00 10.62 -17.98
N SER A 53 -3.42 11.75 -17.42
CA SER A 53 -2.47 12.64 -16.74
C SER A 53 -1.95 11.97 -15.45
N THR A 54 -0.76 12.40 -14.99
CA THR A 54 -0.20 11.93 -13.71
C THR A 54 -1.13 12.24 -12.53
N ASP A 55 -1.86 13.36 -12.58
CA ASP A 55 -2.82 13.72 -11.53
C ASP A 55 -4.05 12.80 -11.53
N TYR A 56 -4.51 12.38 -12.70
CA TYR A 56 -5.57 11.38 -12.79
C TYR A 56 -5.10 10.02 -12.23
N GLU A 57 -3.91 9.55 -12.62
CA GLU A 57 -3.31 8.34 -12.07
C GLU A 57 -3.16 8.43 -10.54
N HIS A 58 -2.73 9.59 -10.03
CA HIS A 58 -2.60 9.81 -8.60
C HIS A 58 -3.95 9.69 -7.86
N GLN A 59 -5.01 10.33 -8.37
CA GLN A 59 -6.35 10.22 -7.79
C GLN A 59 -6.89 8.78 -7.83
N LEU A 60 -6.67 8.10 -8.95
CA LEU A 60 -7.05 6.71 -9.14
C LEU A 60 -6.36 5.80 -8.13
N GLY A 61 -5.04 5.96 -7.95
CA GLY A 61 -4.26 5.22 -6.97
C GLY A 61 -4.73 5.46 -5.53
N ARG A 62 -5.02 6.72 -5.15
CA ARG A 62 -5.56 7.03 -3.81
C ARG A 62 -6.93 6.40 -3.57
N THR A 63 -7.78 6.35 -4.60
CA THR A 63 -9.08 5.68 -4.52
C THR A 63 -8.90 4.17 -4.37
N TRP A 64 -8.04 3.58 -5.20
CA TRP A 64 -7.70 2.17 -5.13
C TRP A 64 -7.14 1.77 -3.75
N LEU A 65 -6.21 2.57 -3.19
CA LEU A 65 -5.61 2.28 -1.89
C LEU A 65 -6.63 2.22 -0.74
N LYS A 66 -7.66 3.09 -0.78
CA LYS A 66 -8.75 3.05 0.20
C LYS A 66 -9.57 1.77 0.09
N ILE A 67 -9.90 1.36 -1.15
CA ILE A 67 -10.59 0.08 -1.39
C ILE A 67 -9.72 -1.07 -0.92
N PHE A 68 -8.42 -1.05 -1.24
CA PHE A 68 -7.46 -2.05 -0.83
C PHE A 68 -7.42 -2.20 0.70
N ARG A 69 -7.21 -1.10 1.43
CA ARG A 69 -7.17 -1.08 2.91
C ARG A 69 -8.49 -1.53 3.55
N SER A 70 -9.61 -1.44 2.85
CA SER A 70 -10.91 -1.95 3.34
C SER A 70 -11.06 -3.47 3.21
N GLN A 71 -10.22 -4.13 2.40
CA GLN A 71 -10.36 -5.54 2.04
C GLN A 71 -9.16 -6.40 2.42
N ALA A 72 -7.97 -5.79 2.54
CA ALA A 72 -6.74 -6.49 2.83
C ALA A 72 -6.20 -6.11 4.23
N PRO A 73 -5.78 -7.09 5.04
CA PRO A 73 -5.08 -6.79 6.29
C PRO A 73 -3.74 -6.13 5.97
N THR A 74 -3.41 -5.08 6.72
CA THR A 74 -2.15 -4.35 6.62
C THR A 74 -1.38 -4.43 7.93
N VAL A 75 -0.06 -4.37 7.85
CA VAL A 75 0.81 -4.32 9.04
C VAL A 75 0.93 -2.87 9.49
N ASP A 76 0.62 -2.60 10.75
CA ASP A 76 0.74 -1.27 11.37
C ASP A 76 1.99 -1.21 12.27
N ASP A 77 3.18 -1.29 11.65
CA ASP A 77 4.46 -1.16 12.35
C ASP A 77 5.20 0.10 11.86
N PRO A 78 5.22 1.21 12.64
CA PRO A 78 5.82 2.46 12.21
C PRO A 78 7.31 2.35 11.88
N LEU A 79 8.05 1.42 12.54
CA LEU A 79 9.47 1.23 12.29
C LEU A 79 9.71 0.52 10.95
N LEU A 80 8.88 -0.50 10.65
CA LEU A 80 8.95 -1.22 9.38
C LEU A 80 8.57 -0.30 8.21
N TYR A 81 7.55 0.57 8.40
CA TYR A 81 7.19 1.59 7.42
C TYR A 81 8.31 2.61 7.20
N ALA A 82 8.92 3.14 8.27
CA ALA A 82 10.01 4.10 8.16
C ALA A 82 11.23 3.52 7.40
N TYR A 83 11.55 2.25 7.65
CA TYR A 83 12.59 1.55 6.91
C TYR A 83 12.24 1.42 5.42
N LEU A 84 11.03 0.92 5.12
CA LEU A 84 10.59 0.74 3.73
C LEU A 84 10.53 2.07 2.99
N GLU A 85 10.04 3.13 3.63
CA GLU A 85 10.00 4.49 3.10
C GLU A 85 11.41 4.97 2.73
N SER A 86 12.38 4.82 3.63
CA SER A 86 13.77 5.19 3.39
C SER A 86 14.35 4.45 2.18
N LEU A 87 14.17 3.13 2.09
CA LEU A 87 14.67 2.31 0.99
C LEU A 87 14.00 2.68 -0.34
N VAL A 88 12.67 2.84 -0.34
CA VAL A 88 11.92 3.19 -1.55
C VAL A 88 12.30 4.57 -2.06
N PHE A 89 12.40 5.58 -1.18
CA PHE A 89 12.80 6.93 -1.61
C PHE A 89 14.26 7.00 -2.07
N ASP A 90 15.17 6.20 -1.51
CA ASP A 90 16.52 6.05 -2.04
C ASP A 90 16.49 5.50 -3.47
N LEU A 91 15.80 4.40 -3.72
CA LEU A 91 15.65 3.84 -5.07
C LEU A 91 14.95 4.81 -6.03
N VAL A 92 13.87 5.48 -5.60
CA VAL A 92 13.13 6.47 -6.42
C VAL A 92 14.02 7.64 -6.79
N SER A 93 14.89 8.09 -5.90
CA SER A 93 15.81 9.23 -6.18
C SER A 93 16.81 8.92 -7.30
N HIS A 94 17.12 7.63 -7.51
CA HIS A 94 18.01 7.11 -8.55
C HIS A 94 17.25 6.49 -9.75
N SER A 95 15.93 6.62 -9.79
CA SER A 95 15.08 6.07 -10.84
C SER A 95 14.64 7.11 -11.88
N GLU A 96 14.04 6.64 -12.95
CA GLU A 96 13.42 7.50 -13.98
C GLU A 96 12.01 7.97 -13.61
N LEU A 97 11.53 7.70 -12.38
CA LEU A 97 10.19 8.04 -11.95
C LEU A 97 10.02 9.57 -11.84
N GLN A 98 9.08 10.13 -12.62
CA GLN A 98 8.82 11.57 -12.69
C GLN A 98 7.93 12.04 -11.55
N ASP A 99 6.84 11.32 -11.29
CA ASP A 99 5.93 11.63 -10.18
C ASP A 99 6.36 10.86 -8.93
N ARG A 100 6.94 11.59 -7.98
CA ARG A 100 7.50 11.02 -6.75
C ARG A 100 6.53 11.03 -5.56
N ARG A 101 5.23 11.23 -5.82
CA ARG A 101 4.18 11.13 -4.80
C ARG A 101 3.90 9.66 -4.48
N ILE A 102 4.81 9.04 -3.73
CA ILE A 102 4.74 7.62 -3.35
C ILE A 102 3.90 7.44 -2.09
N GLU A 103 3.13 6.39 -2.08
CA GLU A 103 2.44 5.87 -0.90
C GLU A 103 2.72 4.38 -0.77
N LEU A 104 3.03 3.95 0.44
CA LEU A 104 3.42 2.58 0.74
C LEU A 104 2.30 1.83 1.45
N VAL A 105 2.23 0.54 1.23
CA VAL A 105 1.38 -0.36 2.00
C VAL A 105 2.11 -1.68 2.26
N ILE A 106 2.19 -2.08 3.51
CA ILE A 106 2.72 -3.38 3.91
C ILE A 106 1.52 -4.28 4.16
N VAL A 107 1.40 -5.31 3.34
CA VAL A 107 0.29 -6.28 3.41
C VAL A 107 0.66 -7.37 4.40
N ASP A 108 -0.25 -7.68 5.31
CA ASP A 108 -0.09 -8.81 6.24
C ASP A 108 -0.39 -10.12 5.51
N ASN A 109 0.60 -10.59 4.77
CA ASN A 109 0.51 -11.80 3.98
C ASN A 109 1.89 -12.48 3.91
N PRO A 110 2.04 -13.73 4.39
CA PRO A 110 3.31 -14.45 4.41
C PRO A 110 3.78 -14.89 3.02
N SER A 111 3.00 -14.71 1.95
CA SER A 111 3.41 -15.03 0.59
C SER A 111 4.40 -13.99 0.04
N ILE A 112 5.20 -14.43 -0.95
CA ILE A 112 6.13 -13.55 -1.66
C ILE A 112 5.33 -12.73 -2.65
N ASN A 113 5.22 -11.42 -2.41
CA ASN A 113 4.64 -10.49 -3.36
C ASN A 113 5.13 -9.06 -3.13
N ALA A 114 5.21 -8.30 -4.21
CA ALA A 114 5.24 -6.85 -4.26
C ALA A 114 4.46 -6.42 -5.50
N PHE A 115 3.94 -5.21 -5.49
CA PHE A 115 3.17 -4.71 -6.62
C PHE A 115 3.24 -3.19 -6.69
N ALA A 116 3.09 -2.67 -7.89
CA ALA A 116 2.96 -1.25 -8.15
C ALA A 116 1.61 -0.92 -8.79
N VAL A 117 0.94 0.13 -8.30
CA VAL A 117 -0.33 0.63 -8.83
C VAL A 117 -0.12 2.05 -9.34
N PRO A 118 -0.76 2.44 -10.46
CA PRO A 118 -0.69 3.82 -10.95
C PRO A 118 -0.97 4.84 -9.86
N GLY A 119 -0.30 5.99 -9.95
CA GLY A 119 -0.41 7.04 -8.92
C GLY A 119 0.56 6.86 -7.76
N GLY A 120 1.61 6.05 -7.95
CA GLY A 120 2.72 5.95 -7.01
C GLY A 120 2.45 5.05 -5.80
N ILE A 121 1.50 4.10 -5.88
CA ILE A 121 1.30 3.12 -4.81
C ILE A 121 2.28 1.97 -4.99
N ILE A 122 3.04 1.63 -3.94
CA ILE A 122 3.89 0.44 -3.88
C ILE A 122 3.44 -0.40 -2.69
N GLY A 123 3.02 -1.62 -2.96
CA GLY A 123 2.63 -2.60 -1.95
C GLY A 123 3.67 -3.70 -1.81
N VAL A 124 3.88 -4.16 -0.57
CA VAL A 124 4.83 -5.21 -0.24
C VAL A 124 4.20 -6.16 0.76
N ASN A 125 4.15 -7.44 0.44
CA ASN A 125 3.77 -8.45 1.42
C ASN A 125 4.90 -8.61 2.46
N ASN A 126 4.54 -8.73 3.74
CA ASN A 126 5.53 -8.95 4.80
C ASN A 126 6.36 -10.23 4.58
N GLY A 127 5.79 -11.26 3.90
CA GLY A 127 6.52 -12.46 3.50
C GLY A 127 7.73 -12.21 2.60
N LEU A 128 7.77 -11.11 1.84
CA LEU A 128 8.93 -10.76 1.01
C LEU A 128 10.18 -10.48 1.88
N PHE A 129 10.03 -9.84 3.04
CA PHE A 129 11.14 -9.64 4.00
C PHE A 129 11.73 -10.96 4.47
N MET A 130 10.90 -11.97 4.68
CA MET A 130 11.36 -13.29 5.09
C MET A 130 12.09 -14.03 3.97
N TYR A 131 11.62 -13.83 2.75
CA TYR A 131 12.15 -14.52 1.58
C TYR A 131 13.48 -13.93 1.08
N ALA A 132 13.56 -12.63 0.90
CA ALA A 132 14.79 -11.94 0.54
C ALA A 132 15.76 -12.00 1.73
N GLN A 133 16.95 -12.53 1.49
CA GLN A 133 17.92 -12.79 2.57
C GLN A 133 18.84 -11.60 2.83
N THR A 134 18.99 -10.74 1.83
CA THR A 134 19.79 -9.52 1.89
C THR A 134 18.94 -8.31 1.50
N GLU A 135 19.37 -7.13 1.92
CA GLU A 135 18.75 -5.87 1.52
C GLU A 135 18.82 -5.67 0.00
N ASP A 136 19.92 -6.07 -0.63
CA ASP A 136 20.07 -5.97 -2.08
C ASP A 136 19.06 -6.84 -2.84
N GLU A 137 18.75 -8.03 -2.32
CA GLU A 137 17.70 -8.89 -2.88
C GLU A 137 16.30 -8.28 -2.72
N PHE A 138 16.02 -7.71 -1.56
CA PHE A 138 14.77 -7.01 -1.30
C PHE A 138 14.65 -5.76 -2.20
N ALA A 139 15.70 -4.95 -2.24
CA ALA A 139 15.78 -3.76 -3.08
C ALA A 139 15.63 -4.09 -4.58
N THR A 140 16.07 -5.27 -5.02
CA THR A 140 15.86 -5.73 -6.41
C THR A 140 14.38 -5.79 -6.78
N VAL A 141 13.55 -6.38 -5.91
CA VAL A 141 12.11 -6.49 -6.17
C VAL A 141 11.46 -5.11 -6.16
N ILE A 142 11.82 -4.26 -5.21
CA ILE A 142 11.29 -2.90 -5.13
C ILE A 142 11.71 -2.06 -6.35
N ALA A 143 12.96 -2.16 -6.79
CA ALA A 143 13.45 -1.46 -7.99
C ALA A 143 12.72 -1.93 -9.27
N HIS A 144 12.34 -3.21 -9.35
CA HIS A 144 11.53 -3.75 -10.42
C HIS A 144 10.12 -3.13 -10.43
N GLU A 145 9.48 -3.00 -9.27
CA GLU A 145 8.17 -2.35 -9.14
C GLU A 145 8.24 -0.85 -9.48
N ILE A 146 9.29 -0.16 -9.04
CA ILE A 146 9.54 1.24 -9.41
C ILE A 146 9.74 1.38 -10.93
N ALA A 147 10.38 0.40 -11.57
CA ALA A 147 10.54 0.40 -13.03
C ALA A 147 9.19 0.28 -13.74
N HIS A 148 8.26 -0.54 -13.24
CA HIS A 148 6.90 -0.61 -13.78
C HIS A 148 6.17 0.73 -13.70
N LEU A 149 6.32 1.49 -12.60
CA LEU A 149 5.77 2.84 -12.45
C LEU A 149 6.45 3.84 -13.40
N SER A 150 7.78 3.88 -13.41
CA SER A 150 8.56 4.86 -14.19
C SER A 150 8.34 4.69 -15.70
N GLN A 151 8.20 3.45 -16.18
CA GLN A 151 7.90 3.12 -17.57
C GLN A 151 6.41 3.14 -17.89
N ARG A 152 5.55 3.44 -16.91
CA ARG A 152 4.08 3.55 -17.05
C ARG A 152 3.45 2.33 -17.71
N HIS A 153 3.92 1.12 -17.35
CA HIS A 153 3.51 -0.13 -17.99
C HIS A 153 1.99 -0.37 -17.91
N PHE A 154 1.36 0.03 -16.80
CA PHE A 154 -0.09 -0.05 -16.65
C PHE A 154 -0.81 0.86 -17.67
N SER A 155 -0.45 2.13 -17.75
CA SER A 155 -1.10 3.10 -18.65
C SER A 155 -0.92 2.73 -20.11
N ARG A 156 0.31 2.33 -20.51
CA ARG A 156 0.58 1.83 -21.87
C ARG A 156 -0.27 0.60 -22.20
N ARG A 157 -0.49 -0.29 -21.24
CA ARG A 157 -1.34 -1.46 -21.41
C ARG A 157 -2.81 -1.07 -21.60
N VAL A 158 -3.32 -0.11 -20.81
CA VAL A 158 -4.68 0.40 -20.97
C VAL A 158 -4.86 1.05 -22.34
N GLU A 159 -3.90 1.87 -22.77
CA GLU A 159 -3.91 2.50 -24.11
C GLU A 159 -3.97 1.47 -25.25
N GLN A 160 -3.13 0.43 -25.17
CA GLN A 160 -3.12 -0.65 -26.16
C GLN A 160 -4.43 -1.44 -26.19
N ALA A 161 -5.02 -1.64 -25.02
CA ALA A 161 -6.26 -2.39 -24.90
C ALA A 161 -7.46 -1.58 -25.38
N GLN A 162 -7.51 -0.26 -25.14
CA GLN A 162 -8.55 0.62 -25.66
C GLN A 162 -8.55 0.72 -27.20
N ALA A 163 -7.38 0.61 -27.81
CA ALA A 163 -7.27 0.55 -29.27
C ALA A 163 -7.95 -0.70 -29.87
N ASN A 164 -8.12 -1.77 -29.09
CA ASN A 164 -8.65 -3.06 -29.55
C ASN A 164 -10.07 -3.38 -29.05
N ALA A 165 -10.51 -2.79 -27.95
CA ALA A 165 -11.87 -2.92 -27.39
C ALA A 165 -12.09 -1.90 -26.26
N PRO A 166 -13.34 -1.45 -25.96
CA PRO A 166 -13.58 -0.62 -24.79
C PRO A 166 -13.25 -1.41 -23.52
N LEU A 167 -12.16 -1.03 -22.87
CA LEU A 167 -11.68 -1.69 -21.66
C LEU A 167 -12.20 -0.98 -20.41
N ASN A 168 -12.63 -1.77 -19.45
CA ASN A 168 -13.01 -1.27 -18.13
C ASN A 168 -11.76 -1.16 -17.24
N ILE A 169 -11.27 0.08 -16.98
CA ILE A 169 -10.12 0.37 -16.11
C ILE A 169 -10.38 -0.15 -14.69
N ALA A 170 -11.62 -0.05 -14.21
CA ALA A 170 -12.02 -0.58 -12.91
C ALA A 170 -11.79 -2.10 -12.81
N GLY A 171 -12.05 -2.85 -13.89
CA GLY A 171 -11.77 -4.28 -13.94
C GLY A 171 -10.28 -4.61 -13.85
N MET A 172 -9.40 -3.79 -14.44
CA MET A 172 -7.95 -3.97 -14.33
C MET A 172 -7.46 -3.67 -12.91
N LEU A 173 -7.96 -2.62 -12.27
CA LEU A 173 -7.60 -2.27 -10.89
C LEU A 173 -8.18 -3.26 -9.88
N ALA A 174 -9.39 -3.78 -10.11
CA ALA A 174 -9.96 -4.87 -9.33
C ALA A 174 -9.12 -6.15 -9.44
N GLY A 175 -8.52 -6.40 -10.61
CA GLY A 175 -7.59 -7.49 -10.81
C GLY A 175 -6.32 -7.37 -9.96
N ILE A 176 -5.70 -6.17 -9.90
CA ILE A 176 -4.53 -5.91 -9.03
C ILE A 176 -4.92 -6.08 -7.56
N LEU A 177 -6.11 -5.57 -7.18
CA LEU A 177 -6.62 -5.74 -5.82
C LEU A 177 -6.76 -7.21 -5.45
N LEU A 178 -7.37 -8.01 -6.33
CA LEU A 178 -7.54 -9.44 -6.11
C LEU A 178 -6.19 -10.16 -6.04
N ALA A 179 -5.25 -9.84 -6.93
CA ALA A 179 -3.90 -10.41 -6.90
C ALA A 179 -3.18 -10.09 -5.59
N ALA A 180 -3.28 -8.90 -5.07
CA ALA A 180 -2.65 -8.48 -3.82
C ALA A 180 -3.34 -9.06 -2.56
N THR A 181 -4.58 -9.53 -2.67
CA THR A 181 -5.36 -10.11 -1.56
C THR A 181 -5.49 -11.63 -1.62
N THR A 182 -5.05 -12.29 -2.71
CA THR A 182 -5.08 -13.75 -2.79
C THR A 182 -4.22 -14.38 -1.69
N GLY A 183 -4.81 -15.30 -0.95
CA GLY A 183 -4.19 -15.89 0.24
C GLY A 183 -4.80 -15.42 1.55
N THR A 184 -5.58 -14.35 1.54
CA THR A 184 -6.44 -13.96 2.66
C THR A 184 -7.82 -14.60 2.51
N ASP A 185 -8.53 -14.83 3.63
CA ASP A 185 -9.88 -15.42 3.61
C ASP A 185 -10.87 -14.58 2.78
N ALA A 186 -10.68 -13.26 2.73
CA ALA A 186 -11.48 -12.35 1.92
C ALA A 186 -11.24 -12.53 0.40
N GLY A 187 -10.00 -12.81 -0.02
CA GLY A 187 -9.65 -13.05 -1.42
C GLY A 187 -10.21 -14.37 -1.96
N LEU A 188 -10.30 -15.39 -1.11
CA LEU A 188 -10.86 -16.70 -1.48
C LEU A 188 -12.38 -16.65 -1.69
N ALA A 189 -13.11 -15.83 -0.94
CA ALA A 189 -14.57 -15.67 -1.05
C ALA A 189 -15.00 -14.95 -2.34
N ALA A 190 -14.12 -14.16 -2.96
CA ALA A 190 -14.44 -13.37 -4.15
C ALA A 190 -14.24 -14.12 -5.48
N MET A 191 -13.64 -15.32 -5.49
CA MET A 191 -13.28 -16.05 -6.72
C MET A 191 -14.27 -17.14 -7.10
N THR A 192 -15.07 -16.90 -8.14
CA THR A 192 -15.58 -18.01 -8.95
C THR A 192 -14.51 -18.39 -9.99
N ALA A 193 -14.24 -19.70 -10.14
CA ALA A 193 -13.10 -20.24 -10.92
C ALA A 193 -12.98 -19.73 -12.37
N THR A 194 -14.07 -19.33 -13.00
CA THR A 194 -14.10 -18.83 -14.39
C THR A 194 -13.65 -17.36 -14.52
N GLN A 195 -13.97 -16.51 -13.55
CA GLN A 195 -13.52 -15.13 -13.52
C GLN A 195 -12.02 -15.04 -13.17
N ALA A 196 -11.53 -15.92 -12.31
CA ALA A 196 -10.15 -15.98 -11.92
C ALA A 196 -9.19 -16.26 -13.11
N ALA A 197 -9.55 -17.18 -14.00
CA ALA A 197 -8.72 -17.52 -15.17
C ALA A 197 -8.64 -16.38 -16.18
N LEU A 198 -9.72 -15.64 -16.41
CA LEU A 198 -9.75 -14.47 -17.29
C LEU A 198 -8.98 -13.29 -16.70
N GLN A 199 -9.07 -13.07 -15.38
CA GLN A 199 -8.33 -12.04 -14.67
C GLN A 199 -6.82 -12.34 -14.61
N ASP A 200 -6.42 -13.59 -14.40
CA ASP A 200 -5.00 -14.00 -14.38
C ASP A 200 -4.31 -13.66 -15.71
N GLN A 201 -5.00 -13.84 -16.84
CA GLN A 201 -4.49 -13.47 -18.15
C GLN A 201 -4.39 -11.95 -18.36
N GLN A 202 -5.29 -11.17 -17.75
CA GLN A 202 -5.29 -9.71 -17.81
C GLN A 202 -4.24 -9.07 -16.92
N LEU A 203 -3.82 -9.74 -15.84
CA LEU A 203 -2.85 -9.23 -14.86
C LEU A 203 -1.40 -9.39 -15.32
N ARG A 204 -1.11 -10.36 -16.21
CA ARG A 204 0.26 -10.63 -16.66
C ARG A 204 0.79 -9.48 -17.51
N TYR A 205 1.86 -8.86 -17.05
CA TYR A 205 2.63 -7.97 -17.89
C TYR A 205 3.18 -8.72 -19.10
N SER A 206 3.32 -8.03 -20.25
CA SER A 206 3.93 -8.64 -21.40
C SER A 206 5.40 -9.01 -21.11
N ARG A 207 5.94 -10.03 -21.78
CA ARG A 207 7.36 -10.39 -21.64
C ARG A 207 8.29 -9.23 -21.95
N ALA A 208 7.87 -8.32 -22.83
CA ALA A 208 8.63 -7.12 -23.16
C ALA A 208 8.66 -6.12 -21.99
N ASN A 209 7.52 -5.91 -21.31
CA ASN A 209 7.44 -5.06 -20.14
C ASN A 209 8.28 -5.60 -18.98
N GLU A 210 8.27 -6.93 -18.78
CA GLU A 210 9.11 -7.59 -17.77
C GLU A 210 10.61 -7.39 -18.06
N ALA A 211 11.04 -7.61 -19.30
CA ALA A 211 12.43 -7.41 -19.70
C ALA A 211 12.85 -5.92 -19.61
N GLU A 212 11.92 -5.00 -19.85
CA GLU A 212 12.16 -3.57 -19.65
C GLU A 212 12.29 -3.22 -18.17
N ALA A 213 11.37 -3.75 -17.31
CA ALA A 213 11.41 -3.55 -15.88
C ALA A 213 12.68 -4.14 -15.24
N ASP A 214 13.11 -5.34 -15.65
CA ASP A 214 14.38 -5.94 -15.21
C ASP A 214 15.58 -5.05 -15.55
N ARG A 215 15.62 -4.50 -16.79
CA ARG A 215 16.70 -3.64 -17.23
C ARG A 215 16.75 -2.30 -16.51
N VAL A 216 15.60 -1.62 -16.41
CA VAL A 216 15.49 -0.30 -15.76
C VAL A 216 15.68 -0.44 -14.27
N GLY A 217 15.03 -1.43 -13.64
CA GLY A 217 15.17 -1.73 -12.22
C GLY A 217 16.61 -2.05 -11.82
N MET A 218 17.33 -2.86 -12.61
CA MET A 218 18.75 -3.15 -12.34
C MET A 218 19.63 -1.90 -12.41
N ARG A 219 19.37 -0.99 -13.36
CA ARG A 219 20.09 0.28 -13.40
C ARG A 219 19.82 1.12 -12.17
N THR A 220 18.54 1.28 -11.79
CA THR A 220 18.15 1.97 -10.56
C THR A 220 18.82 1.37 -9.34
N LEU A 221 18.82 0.04 -9.21
CA LEU A 221 19.47 -0.70 -8.14
C LEU A 221 20.96 -0.36 -8.05
N TYR A 222 21.66 -0.38 -9.18
CA TYR A 222 23.09 -0.06 -9.24
C TYR A 222 23.36 1.41 -8.92
N GLU A 223 22.59 2.35 -9.47
CA GLU A 223 22.77 3.79 -9.23
C GLU A 223 22.51 4.17 -7.77
N ALA A 224 21.54 3.50 -7.12
CA ALA A 224 21.27 3.61 -5.68
C ALA A 224 22.33 2.94 -4.78
N GLY A 225 23.36 2.32 -5.37
CA GLY A 225 24.48 1.76 -4.58
C GLY A 225 24.35 0.30 -4.18
N TYR A 226 23.30 -0.40 -4.60
CA TYR A 226 23.08 -1.84 -4.33
C TYR A 226 23.89 -2.73 -5.28
N ASP A 227 24.06 -4.00 -4.89
CA ASP A 227 24.76 -4.99 -5.73
C ASP A 227 23.82 -5.54 -6.83
N PRO A 228 24.08 -5.28 -8.13
CA PRO A 228 23.24 -5.77 -9.21
C PRO A 228 23.24 -7.32 -9.32
N TYR A 229 24.22 -8.01 -8.72
CA TYR A 229 24.24 -9.48 -8.70
C TYR A 229 23.20 -10.08 -7.75
N ALA A 230 22.58 -9.29 -6.90
CA ALA A 230 21.45 -9.71 -6.07
C ALA A 230 20.22 -10.05 -6.93
N ALA A 231 20.03 -9.38 -8.08
CA ALA A 231 18.87 -9.59 -8.93
C ALA A 231 18.79 -11.03 -9.50
N PRO A 232 19.80 -11.57 -10.21
CA PRO A 232 19.75 -12.95 -10.67
C PRO A 232 19.68 -13.94 -9.48
N ALA A 233 20.36 -13.69 -8.36
CA ALA A 233 20.32 -14.56 -7.19
C ALA A 233 18.90 -14.66 -6.59
N MET A 234 18.20 -13.53 -6.48
CA MET A 234 16.81 -13.48 -6.03
C MET A 234 15.87 -14.24 -6.97
N PHE A 235 15.99 -14.02 -8.27
CA PHE A 235 15.17 -14.68 -9.29
C PHE A 235 15.41 -16.20 -9.33
N GLU A 236 16.67 -16.65 -9.24
CA GLU A 236 17.00 -18.09 -9.19
C GLU A 236 16.35 -18.75 -7.95
N ARG A 237 16.38 -18.08 -6.82
CA ARG A 237 15.75 -18.58 -5.60
C ARG A 237 14.22 -18.64 -5.73
N MET A 238 13.59 -17.62 -6.31
CA MET A 238 12.16 -17.62 -6.59
C MET A 238 11.77 -18.78 -7.50
N LEU A 239 12.54 -19.03 -8.56
CA LEU A 239 12.27 -20.13 -9.48
C LEU A 239 12.48 -21.50 -8.81
N ALA A 240 13.52 -21.64 -7.98
CA ALA A 240 13.79 -22.87 -7.22
C ALA A 240 12.66 -23.16 -6.23
N SER A 241 12.22 -22.16 -5.46
CA SER A 241 11.09 -22.29 -4.53
C SER A 241 9.82 -22.78 -5.22
N ASN A 242 9.54 -22.29 -6.43
CA ASN A 242 8.38 -22.71 -7.21
C ASN A 242 8.47 -24.17 -7.66
N ARG A 243 9.66 -24.68 -7.97
CA ARG A 243 9.86 -26.09 -8.37
C ARG A 243 9.67 -27.07 -7.21
N TYR A 244 10.08 -26.72 -5.99
CA TYR A 244 9.96 -27.57 -4.81
C TYR A 244 8.53 -27.57 -4.23
N ASN A 245 7.74 -26.52 -4.47
CA ASN A 245 6.36 -26.40 -4.02
C ASN A 245 5.34 -26.95 -5.03
N SER A 246 5.68 -27.93 -5.83
CA SER A 246 4.86 -28.53 -6.92
C SER A 246 3.49 -29.11 -6.50
N GLY A 247 3.05 -28.93 -5.28
CA GLY A 247 1.70 -29.26 -4.79
C GLY A 247 0.98 -28.09 -4.12
N ASN A 248 1.62 -26.96 -3.86
CA ASN A 248 1.06 -25.81 -3.18
C ASN A 248 1.36 -24.52 -3.95
N ARG A 249 0.38 -23.66 -4.07
CA ARG A 249 0.25 -22.38 -4.76
C ARG A 249 1.57 -21.72 -5.24
N ILE A 250 1.66 -21.46 -6.55
CA ILE A 250 2.70 -20.61 -7.16
C ILE A 250 2.74 -19.27 -6.40
N PRO A 251 3.94 -18.80 -5.96
CA PRO A 251 4.08 -17.48 -5.36
C PRO A 251 3.39 -16.41 -6.20
N GLU A 252 2.67 -15.51 -5.55
CA GLU A 252 1.81 -14.54 -6.21
C GLU A 252 2.60 -13.62 -7.13
N PHE A 253 3.79 -13.21 -6.71
CA PHE A 253 4.72 -12.46 -7.53
C PHE A 253 4.99 -13.15 -8.89
N LEU A 254 5.16 -14.47 -8.91
CA LEU A 254 5.39 -15.22 -10.16
C LEU A 254 4.14 -15.37 -11.04
N ARG A 255 2.96 -15.11 -10.50
CA ARG A 255 1.71 -15.09 -11.27
C ARG A 255 1.58 -13.78 -12.05
N THR A 256 1.91 -12.65 -11.44
CA THR A 256 1.86 -11.31 -12.05
C THR A 256 3.10 -11.03 -12.89
N HIS A 257 4.28 -11.51 -12.46
CA HIS A 257 5.60 -11.36 -13.08
C HIS A 257 6.19 -12.73 -13.46
N PRO A 258 5.75 -13.36 -14.56
CA PRO A 258 6.20 -14.70 -14.91
C PRO A 258 7.71 -14.75 -15.11
N LEU A 259 8.38 -15.57 -14.31
CA LEU A 259 9.82 -15.75 -14.35
C LEU A 259 10.17 -16.94 -15.25
N SER A 260 11.06 -16.71 -16.22
CA SER A 260 11.59 -17.73 -17.10
C SER A 260 13.10 -17.86 -16.97
N GLU A 261 13.64 -19.00 -17.37
CA GLU A 261 15.10 -19.20 -17.40
C GLU A 261 15.81 -18.16 -18.28
N ASN A 262 15.16 -17.72 -19.36
CA ASN A 262 15.68 -16.66 -20.22
C ASN A 262 15.79 -15.32 -19.48
N ARG A 263 14.78 -14.92 -18.67
CA ARG A 263 14.85 -13.69 -17.86
C ARG A 263 16.02 -13.76 -16.87
N ILE A 264 16.21 -14.90 -16.21
CA ILE A 264 17.32 -15.10 -15.27
C ILE A 264 18.67 -14.99 -16.00
N ALA A 265 18.81 -15.64 -17.16
CA ALA A 265 20.01 -15.56 -17.96
C ALA A 265 20.32 -14.13 -18.45
N ASP A 266 19.31 -13.41 -18.93
CA ASP A 266 19.44 -12.00 -19.33
C ASP A 266 19.83 -11.10 -18.16
N THR A 267 19.17 -11.28 -17.00
CA THR A 267 19.48 -10.52 -15.77
C THR A 267 20.92 -10.79 -15.31
N ARG A 268 21.38 -12.05 -15.36
CA ARG A 268 22.77 -12.42 -15.04
C ARG A 268 23.76 -11.78 -16.01
N ASN A 269 23.51 -11.85 -17.33
CA ASN A 269 24.37 -11.24 -18.34
C ASN A 269 24.45 -9.72 -18.18
N ARG A 270 23.36 -9.08 -17.78
CA ARG A 270 23.34 -7.63 -17.48
C ARG A 270 24.11 -7.30 -16.20
N ALA A 271 23.94 -8.11 -15.15
CA ALA A 271 24.69 -7.93 -13.91
C ALA A 271 26.20 -7.96 -14.14
N MET A 272 26.68 -8.83 -15.05
CA MET A 272 28.10 -8.91 -15.42
C MET A 272 28.65 -7.63 -16.10
N GLN A 273 27.79 -6.74 -16.60
CA GLN A 273 28.20 -5.46 -17.19
C GLN A 273 28.48 -4.39 -16.14
N TYR A 274 28.08 -4.64 -14.89
CA TYR A 274 28.32 -3.75 -13.76
C TYR A 274 29.48 -4.27 -12.90
N PRO A 275 30.28 -3.38 -12.31
CA PRO A 275 31.24 -3.77 -11.30
C PRO A 275 30.54 -4.46 -10.12
N LYS A 276 31.09 -5.57 -9.68
CA LYS A 276 30.58 -6.24 -8.46
C LYS A 276 30.79 -5.33 -7.25
N ARG A 277 29.75 -5.17 -6.46
CA ARG A 277 29.79 -4.46 -5.19
C ARG A 277 29.75 -5.45 -4.03
N ILE A 278 30.69 -5.32 -3.11
CA ILE A 278 30.66 -6.06 -1.86
C ILE A 278 30.08 -5.15 -0.82
N ARG A 279 28.83 -5.40 -0.44
CA ARG A 279 28.16 -4.67 0.65
C ARG A 279 28.19 -5.51 1.93
N PRO A 280 28.44 -4.91 3.09
CA PRO A 280 28.24 -5.60 4.36
C PRO A 280 26.76 -5.96 4.53
N THR A 281 26.49 -6.98 5.34
CA THR A 281 25.09 -7.31 5.69
C THR A 281 24.45 -6.09 6.38
N SER A 282 23.37 -5.59 5.81
CA SER A 282 22.61 -4.48 6.39
C SER A 282 21.96 -4.93 7.68
N LEU A 283 22.40 -4.35 8.79
CA LEU A 283 21.84 -4.63 10.11
C LEU A 283 20.38 -4.17 10.18
N ASP A 284 20.08 -2.98 9.63
CA ASP A 284 18.73 -2.43 9.62
C ASP A 284 17.77 -3.39 8.92
N TYR A 285 18.15 -3.89 7.74
CA TYR A 285 17.34 -4.89 7.03
C TYR A 285 17.15 -6.17 7.85
N GLN A 286 18.20 -6.70 8.45
CA GLN A 286 18.09 -7.92 9.27
C GLN A 286 17.24 -7.72 10.52
N MET A 287 17.23 -6.51 11.11
CA MET A 287 16.33 -6.17 12.20
C MET A 287 14.86 -6.10 11.73
N MET A 288 14.60 -5.53 10.55
CA MET A 288 13.24 -5.53 9.98
C MET A 288 12.77 -6.96 9.69
N ARG A 289 13.63 -7.82 9.17
CA ARG A 289 13.34 -9.26 9.06
C ARG A 289 13.01 -9.92 10.39
N ALA A 290 13.74 -9.59 11.44
CA ALA A 290 13.48 -10.11 12.78
C ALA A 290 12.12 -9.63 13.33
N ARG A 291 11.71 -8.38 13.06
CA ARG A 291 10.37 -7.88 13.40
C ARG A 291 9.28 -8.64 12.67
N VAL A 292 9.44 -8.80 11.36
CA VAL A 292 8.47 -9.57 10.54
C VAL A 292 8.42 -11.03 10.99
N ALA A 293 9.55 -11.64 11.32
CA ALA A 293 9.58 -13.01 11.84
C ALA A 293 8.82 -13.16 13.16
N ASN A 294 8.92 -12.18 14.07
CA ASN A 294 8.10 -12.13 15.29
C ASN A 294 6.59 -12.01 14.96
N HIS A 295 6.25 -11.15 14.01
CA HIS A 295 4.86 -10.92 13.61
C HIS A 295 4.22 -12.17 12.99
N LEU A 296 4.98 -12.93 12.20
CA LEU A 296 4.50 -14.12 11.49
C LEU A 296 4.58 -15.41 12.31
N ALA A 297 5.16 -15.39 13.51
CA ALA A 297 5.21 -16.54 14.39
C ALA A 297 3.81 -16.87 14.93
N ASP A 298 3.48 -18.16 15.02
CA ASP A 298 2.17 -18.61 15.52
C ASP A 298 1.94 -18.20 16.97
N THR A 299 2.99 -18.24 17.79
CA THR A 299 2.99 -17.77 19.18
C THR A 299 4.29 -17.03 19.52
N PRO A 300 4.29 -16.13 20.54
CA PRO A 300 5.51 -15.51 21.01
C PRO A 300 6.57 -16.51 21.46
N GLU A 301 6.17 -17.65 22.03
CA GLU A 301 7.07 -18.72 22.45
C GLU A 301 7.73 -19.41 21.25
N ASP A 302 7.03 -19.57 20.14
CA ASP A 302 7.61 -20.10 18.89
C ASP A 302 8.67 -19.13 18.35
N ALA A 303 8.41 -17.82 18.41
CA ALA A 303 9.40 -16.80 18.05
C ALA A 303 10.65 -16.88 18.96
N VAL A 304 10.48 -17.05 20.29
CA VAL A 304 11.58 -17.24 21.22
C VAL A 304 12.41 -18.48 20.87
N ALA A 305 11.75 -19.61 20.61
CA ALA A 305 12.41 -20.86 20.24
C ALA A 305 13.18 -20.71 18.93
N MET A 306 12.57 -20.07 17.93
CA MET A 306 13.19 -19.80 16.62
C MET A 306 14.46 -18.96 16.77
N PHE A 307 14.43 -17.82 17.48
CA PHE A 307 15.60 -16.96 17.62
C PHE A 307 16.70 -17.61 18.48
N ARG A 308 16.36 -18.40 19.49
CA ARG A 308 17.35 -19.19 20.24
C ARG A 308 18.06 -20.20 19.34
N SER A 309 17.30 -20.92 18.52
CA SER A 309 17.88 -21.86 17.54
C SER A 309 18.76 -21.16 16.51
N GLN A 310 18.38 -19.96 16.06
CA GLN A 310 19.24 -19.14 15.18
C GLN A 310 20.56 -18.76 15.84
N LEU A 311 20.55 -18.40 17.13
CA LEU A 311 21.75 -18.03 17.89
C LEU A 311 22.67 -19.22 18.18
N GLU A 312 22.14 -20.42 18.34
CA GLU A 312 22.91 -21.66 18.44
C GLU A 312 23.57 -22.06 17.12
N GLY A 313 23.03 -21.60 16.01
CA GLY A 313 23.55 -21.81 14.65
C GLY A 313 24.52 -20.72 14.20
N SER A 314 24.47 -20.38 12.94
CA SER A 314 25.25 -19.30 12.33
C SER A 314 24.31 -18.28 11.70
N PRO A 315 23.71 -17.37 12.49
CA PRO A 315 22.79 -16.37 11.97
C PRO A 315 23.53 -15.39 11.04
N ARG A 316 22.81 -14.82 10.07
CA ARG A 316 23.37 -13.77 9.19
C ARG A 316 23.81 -12.53 9.95
N SER A 317 23.14 -12.23 11.05
CA SER A 317 23.46 -11.18 12.00
C SER A 317 23.08 -11.65 13.41
N THR A 318 24.06 -11.83 14.24
CA THR A 318 23.87 -12.17 15.67
C THR A 318 23.10 -11.05 16.37
N GLU A 319 23.45 -9.80 16.06
CA GLU A 319 22.81 -8.60 16.61
C GLU A 319 21.31 -8.54 16.28
N ALA A 320 20.93 -8.78 15.02
CA ALA A 320 19.52 -8.83 14.63
C ALA A 320 18.78 -10.04 15.25
N ALA A 321 19.44 -11.19 15.43
CA ALA A 321 18.85 -12.34 16.10
C ALA A 321 18.60 -12.08 17.60
N LEU A 322 19.53 -11.40 18.29
CA LEU A 322 19.36 -10.96 19.67
C LEU A 322 18.25 -9.91 19.79
N TYR A 323 18.18 -8.97 18.85
CA TYR A 323 17.09 -8.01 18.78
C TYR A 323 15.72 -8.72 18.60
N GLY A 324 15.63 -9.68 17.67
CA GLY A 324 14.42 -10.49 17.48
C GLY A 324 14.04 -11.28 18.73
N LEU A 325 15.01 -11.87 19.41
CA LEU A 325 14.81 -12.57 20.68
C LEU A 325 14.30 -11.62 21.78
N THR A 326 14.82 -10.39 21.82
CA THR A 326 14.36 -9.36 22.78
C THR A 326 12.87 -9.05 22.59
N ILE A 327 12.43 -8.84 21.35
CA ILE A 327 11.02 -8.59 21.01
C ILE A 327 10.16 -9.81 21.39
N ALA A 328 10.60 -11.03 20.99
CA ALA A 328 9.89 -12.27 21.28
C ALA A 328 9.70 -12.49 22.78
N LEU A 329 10.75 -12.30 23.58
CA LEU A 329 10.71 -12.43 25.04
C LEU A 329 9.77 -11.40 25.67
N THR A 330 9.77 -10.17 25.17
CA THR A 330 8.85 -9.12 25.65
C THR A 330 7.39 -9.51 25.39
N ALA A 331 7.08 -9.96 24.18
CA ALA A 331 5.75 -10.42 23.78
C ALA A 331 5.32 -11.69 24.54
N ALA A 332 6.26 -12.59 24.88
CA ALA A 332 6.03 -13.79 25.68
C ALA A 332 5.86 -13.51 27.20
N GLY A 333 5.76 -12.23 27.61
CA GLY A 333 5.60 -11.87 29.01
C GLY A 333 6.85 -12.12 29.89
N ARG A 334 8.04 -12.14 29.27
CA ARG A 334 9.33 -12.38 29.92
C ARG A 334 10.24 -11.14 29.87
N PRO A 335 9.74 -9.93 30.29
CA PRO A 335 10.46 -8.66 30.08
C PRO A 335 11.79 -8.57 30.81
N ARG A 336 11.99 -9.31 31.92
CA ARG A 336 13.29 -9.34 32.62
C ARG A 336 14.37 -10.04 31.78
N GLU A 337 14.03 -11.14 31.11
CA GLU A 337 14.97 -11.81 30.20
C GLU A 337 15.21 -10.96 28.94
N ALA A 338 14.18 -10.30 28.41
CA ALA A 338 14.31 -9.36 27.32
C ALA A 338 15.29 -8.23 27.65
N ALA A 339 15.20 -7.66 28.87
CA ALA A 339 16.12 -6.62 29.32
C ALA A 339 17.58 -7.11 29.33
N LEU A 340 17.84 -8.30 29.86
CA LEU A 340 19.20 -8.89 29.88
C LEU A 340 19.71 -9.14 28.44
N THR A 341 18.87 -9.57 27.53
CA THR A 341 19.24 -9.77 26.12
C THR A 341 19.56 -8.45 25.44
N LEU A 342 18.77 -7.40 25.73
CA LEU A 342 18.97 -6.06 25.16
C LEU A 342 20.22 -5.39 25.72
N ASP A 343 20.59 -5.62 26.98
CA ASP A 343 21.78 -5.00 27.63
C ASP A 343 23.07 -5.27 26.86
N GLY A 344 23.21 -6.46 26.27
CA GLY A 344 24.33 -6.80 25.40
C GLY A 344 24.40 -5.89 24.15
N LEU A 345 23.30 -5.65 23.52
CA LEU A 345 23.16 -4.78 22.32
C LEU A 345 23.31 -3.31 22.70
N TRP A 346 22.72 -2.92 23.82
CA TRP A 346 22.69 -1.54 24.30
C TRP A 346 24.08 -1.00 24.67
N SER A 347 25.00 -1.88 25.04
CA SER A 347 26.38 -1.49 25.34
C SER A 347 27.15 -1.04 24.11
N GLU A 348 26.79 -1.53 22.93
CA GLU A 348 27.44 -1.21 21.65
C GLU A 348 26.90 0.06 21.02
N ASP A 349 25.56 0.23 20.95
CA ASP A 349 24.93 1.42 20.41
C ASP A 349 23.67 1.83 21.18
N ARG A 350 23.80 2.80 22.09
CA ARG A 350 22.68 3.36 22.85
C ARG A 350 21.82 4.35 22.05
N SER A 351 22.22 4.68 20.83
CA SER A 351 21.54 5.68 20.03
C SER A 351 20.57 5.09 19.01
N ARG A 352 20.65 3.79 18.73
CA ARG A 352 19.82 3.11 17.74
C ARG A 352 18.34 3.12 18.15
N ILE A 353 17.50 3.59 17.23
CA ILE A 353 16.04 3.79 17.48
C ILE A 353 15.38 2.46 17.82
N GLU A 354 15.74 1.38 17.13
CA GLU A 354 15.21 0.04 17.34
C GLU A 354 15.40 -0.43 18.80
N TYR A 355 16.57 -0.15 19.37
CA TYR A 355 16.85 -0.53 20.76
C TYR A 355 16.12 0.36 21.76
N VAL A 356 16.01 1.66 21.45
CA VAL A 356 15.24 2.59 22.30
C VAL A 356 13.78 2.16 22.36
N LEU A 357 13.19 1.78 21.22
CA LEU A 357 11.82 1.29 21.15
C LEU A 357 11.67 -0.03 21.91
N ALA A 358 12.56 -1.01 21.69
CA ALA A 358 12.54 -2.28 22.41
C ALA A 358 12.67 -2.09 23.94
N ASN A 359 13.54 -1.17 24.39
CA ASN A 359 13.64 -0.83 25.81
C ASN A 359 12.35 -0.19 26.37
N ALA A 360 11.69 0.65 25.58
CA ALA A 360 10.41 1.23 25.99
C ALA A 360 9.32 0.14 26.10
N ASP A 361 9.25 -0.78 25.15
CA ASP A 361 8.31 -1.92 25.19
C ASP A 361 8.55 -2.82 26.40
N ILE A 362 9.83 -3.10 26.73
CA ILE A 362 10.21 -3.83 27.94
C ILE A 362 9.72 -3.12 29.21
N LYS A 363 9.92 -1.79 29.29
CA LYS A 363 9.46 -0.99 30.47
C LYS A 363 7.94 -1.02 30.58
N LEU A 364 7.22 -0.89 29.47
CA LEU A 364 5.76 -1.01 29.44
C LEU A 364 5.31 -2.40 29.92
N ALA A 365 5.96 -3.47 29.44
CA ALA A 365 5.67 -4.83 29.89
C ALA A 365 6.01 -5.08 31.38
N MET A 366 6.90 -4.28 31.95
CA MET A 366 7.20 -4.28 33.41
C MET A 366 6.24 -3.41 34.24
N GLY A 367 5.26 -2.76 33.60
CA GLY A 367 4.35 -1.81 34.28
C GLY A 367 5.00 -0.49 34.66
N GLN A 368 5.96 -0.01 33.86
CA GLN A 368 6.73 1.21 34.10
C GLN A 368 6.51 2.23 32.96
N PRO A 369 5.26 2.67 32.69
CA PRO A 369 4.98 3.51 31.53
C PRO A 369 5.63 4.91 31.62
N GLU A 370 5.78 5.49 32.81
CA GLU A 370 6.45 6.79 32.97
C GLU A 370 7.94 6.69 32.60
N ALA A 371 8.62 5.60 32.98
CA ALA A 371 10.01 5.38 32.64
C ALA A 371 10.20 5.09 31.14
N ALA A 372 9.21 4.47 30.49
CA ALA A 372 9.18 4.30 29.04
C ALA A 372 9.03 5.67 28.35
N ALA A 373 8.06 6.48 28.77
CA ALA A 373 7.84 7.81 28.23
C ALA A 373 9.06 8.71 28.38
N GLU A 374 9.72 8.71 29.56
CA GLU A 374 10.94 9.48 29.78
C GLU A 374 12.09 9.09 28.83
N ALA A 375 12.32 7.79 28.63
CA ALA A 375 13.37 7.29 27.73
C ALA A 375 13.09 7.71 26.28
N LEU A 376 11.83 7.58 25.82
CA LEU A 376 11.40 7.98 24.50
C LEU A 376 11.46 9.50 24.29
N ALA A 377 11.05 10.31 25.29
CA ALA A 377 11.15 11.76 25.26
C ALA A 377 12.60 12.25 25.07
N LYS A 378 13.56 11.62 25.78
CA LYS A 378 14.99 11.92 25.63
C LYS A 378 15.47 11.70 24.19
N ARG A 379 15.09 10.57 23.60
CA ARG A 379 15.49 10.24 22.23
C ARG A 379 14.79 11.12 21.20
N LEU A 380 13.50 11.42 21.40
CA LEU A 380 12.71 12.27 20.50
C LEU A 380 13.26 13.70 20.43
N LYS A 381 13.82 14.24 21.52
CA LYS A 381 14.53 15.53 21.51
C LYS A 381 15.73 15.54 20.55
N LEU A 382 16.40 14.40 20.36
CA LEU A 382 17.55 14.25 19.45
C LEU A 382 17.12 13.95 18.01
N SER A 383 15.89 13.48 17.83
CA SER A 383 15.30 13.15 16.53
C SER A 383 13.87 13.69 16.41
N PRO A 384 13.71 15.03 16.38
CA PRO A 384 12.38 15.65 16.36
C PRO A 384 11.57 15.21 15.13
N GLY A 385 10.31 14.84 15.33
CA GLY A 385 9.42 14.43 14.26
C GLY A 385 9.66 13.00 13.74
N ASN A 386 10.58 12.24 14.36
CA ASN A 386 10.73 10.82 14.04
C ASN A 386 9.43 10.08 14.37
N HIS A 387 8.81 9.53 13.34
CA HIS A 387 7.46 8.97 13.44
C HIS A 387 7.38 7.74 14.38
N PRO A 388 8.24 6.69 14.25
CA PRO A 388 8.25 5.56 15.19
C PRO A 388 8.40 5.97 16.65
N LEU A 389 9.30 6.89 16.95
CA LEU A 389 9.51 7.39 18.32
C LEU A 389 8.29 8.18 18.82
N THR A 390 7.66 8.98 17.95
CA THR A 390 6.48 9.78 18.31
C THR A 390 5.30 8.87 18.63
N MET A 391 5.06 7.84 17.83
CA MET A 391 3.99 6.87 18.07
C MET A 391 4.19 6.12 19.39
N ALA A 392 5.41 5.59 19.62
CA ALA A 392 5.74 4.89 20.85
C ALA A 392 5.67 5.80 22.08
N TYR A 393 6.14 7.06 21.96
CA TYR A 393 6.07 8.03 23.04
C TYR A 393 4.60 8.36 23.40
N SER A 394 3.76 8.60 22.42
CA SER A 394 2.35 8.87 22.63
C SER A 394 1.62 7.69 23.27
N PHE A 395 1.95 6.46 22.86
CA PHE A 395 1.43 5.25 23.48
C PHE A 395 1.90 5.11 24.94
N ALA A 396 3.18 5.36 25.22
CA ALA A 396 3.71 5.32 26.60
C ALA A 396 3.05 6.38 27.49
N LEU A 397 2.82 7.59 26.97
CA LEU A 397 2.08 8.65 27.68
C LEU A 397 0.64 8.23 27.97
N GLN A 398 -0.03 7.60 27.00
CA GLN A 398 -1.38 7.06 27.19
C GLN A 398 -1.41 6.04 28.34
N GLN A 399 -0.46 5.10 28.36
CA GLN A 399 -0.34 4.09 29.40
C GLN A 399 0.02 4.70 30.78
N ALA A 400 0.72 5.83 30.79
CA ALA A 400 1.04 6.60 32.01
C ALA A 400 -0.11 7.51 32.47
N GLY A 401 -1.28 7.49 31.82
CA GLY A 401 -2.43 8.34 32.16
C GLY A 401 -2.26 9.80 31.75
N GLN A 402 -1.26 10.14 30.92
CA GLN A 402 -0.94 11.49 30.47
C GLN A 402 -1.60 11.80 29.11
N ALA A 403 -2.91 11.53 28.99
CA ALA A 403 -3.64 11.59 27.73
C ALA A 403 -3.60 12.98 27.07
N HIS A 404 -3.66 14.08 27.83
CA HIS A 404 -3.57 15.42 27.24
C HIS A 404 -2.24 15.68 26.53
N LEU A 405 -1.12 15.27 27.12
CA LEU A 405 0.19 15.43 26.50
C LEU A 405 0.35 14.52 25.27
N ALA A 406 -0.18 13.30 25.33
CA ALA A 406 -0.21 12.40 24.17
C ALA A 406 -1.02 13.00 23.00
N GLU A 407 -2.16 13.65 23.31
CA GLU A 407 -2.98 14.33 22.30
C GLU A 407 -2.21 15.45 21.61
N GLU A 408 -1.55 16.34 22.37
CA GLU A 408 -0.74 17.44 21.81
C GLU A 408 0.32 16.92 20.83
N VAL A 409 1.04 15.86 21.23
CA VAL A 409 2.09 15.23 20.41
C VAL A 409 1.51 14.64 19.12
N LEU A 410 0.39 13.91 19.20
CA LEU A 410 -0.24 13.27 18.05
C LEU A 410 -0.91 14.27 17.11
N VAL A 411 -1.48 15.36 17.61
CA VAL A 411 -2.05 16.44 16.80
C VAL A 411 -0.95 17.10 15.95
N ASP A 412 0.25 17.32 16.50
CA ASP A 412 1.37 17.84 15.69
C ASP A 412 1.81 16.81 14.64
N GLN A 413 1.92 15.54 15.03
CA GLN A 413 2.32 14.47 14.11
C GLN A 413 1.30 14.23 13.00
N SER A 414 -0.01 14.38 13.24
CA SER A 414 -1.05 14.21 12.22
C SER A 414 -0.94 15.20 11.05
N ARG A 415 -0.31 16.36 11.28
CA ARG A 415 -0.01 17.34 10.22
C ARG A 415 1.16 16.91 9.35
N ARG A 416 2.09 16.13 9.92
CA ARG A 416 3.29 15.61 9.22
C ARG A 416 2.99 14.32 8.47
N GLN A 417 2.16 13.45 9.06
CA GLN A 417 1.79 12.14 8.54
C GLN A 417 0.26 11.99 8.42
N PRO A 418 -0.41 12.81 7.57
CA PRO A 418 -1.87 12.83 7.48
C PRO A 418 -2.46 11.57 6.83
N GLN A 419 -1.63 10.74 6.17
CA GLN A 419 -2.06 9.54 5.45
C GLN A 419 -1.86 8.25 6.27
N ASP A 420 -1.40 8.35 7.52
CA ASP A 420 -1.19 7.21 8.40
C ASP A 420 -2.48 6.85 9.19
N PRO A 421 -3.12 5.70 8.90
CA PRO A 421 -4.31 5.28 9.63
C PRO A 421 -4.04 4.98 11.11
N ALA A 422 -2.89 4.37 11.45
CA ALA A 422 -2.55 4.01 12.83
C ALA A 422 -2.43 5.24 13.72
N LEU A 423 -1.87 6.34 13.19
CA LEU A 423 -1.80 7.62 13.90
C LEU A 423 -3.19 8.16 14.23
N TRP A 424 -4.11 8.20 13.26
CA TRP A 424 -5.46 8.68 13.47
C TRP A 424 -6.25 7.80 14.43
N TYR A 425 -6.01 6.48 14.40
CA TYR A 425 -6.59 5.57 15.37
C TYR A 425 -6.12 5.86 16.79
N LEU A 426 -4.79 5.95 17.01
CA LEU A 426 -4.20 6.25 18.32
C LEU A 426 -4.63 7.64 18.82
N LEU A 427 -4.66 8.66 17.95
CA LEU A 427 -5.12 10.00 18.30
C LEU A 427 -6.58 9.98 18.78
N ALA A 428 -7.45 9.23 18.12
CA ALA A 428 -8.84 9.11 18.54
C ALA A 428 -8.97 8.46 19.93
N GLU A 429 -8.22 7.40 20.21
CA GLU A 429 -8.21 6.73 21.52
C GLU A 429 -7.73 7.70 22.61
N VAL A 430 -6.66 8.42 22.37
CA VAL A 430 -6.09 9.41 23.30
C VAL A 430 -7.07 10.56 23.54
N GLN A 431 -7.74 11.06 22.50
CA GLN A 431 -8.75 12.10 22.60
C GLN A 431 -9.97 11.67 23.43
N GLY A 432 -10.34 10.40 23.33
CA GLY A 432 -11.36 9.82 24.20
C GLY A 432 -10.95 9.85 25.69
N LEU A 433 -9.70 9.52 25.99
CA LEU A 433 -9.16 9.50 27.33
C LEU A 433 -8.93 10.92 27.90
N SER A 434 -8.59 11.89 27.06
CA SER A 434 -8.44 13.30 27.46
C SER A 434 -9.78 14.03 27.59
N GLY A 435 -10.91 13.40 27.21
CA GLY A 435 -12.25 14.02 27.25
C GLY A 435 -12.55 14.91 26.04
N ASN A 436 -11.68 14.95 25.02
CA ASN A 436 -11.93 15.67 23.77
C ASN A 436 -12.81 14.83 22.83
N ILE A 437 -14.10 14.74 23.15
CA ILE A 437 -15.05 13.90 22.40
C ILE A 437 -15.25 14.37 20.95
N LEU A 438 -15.23 15.69 20.73
CA LEU A 438 -15.30 16.25 19.38
C LEU A 438 -14.08 15.81 18.53
N GLY A 439 -12.89 15.92 19.10
CA GLY A 439 -11.64 15.45 18.48
C GLY A 439 -11.68 13.97 18.17
N LEU A 440 -12.09 13.13 19.13
CA LEU A 440 -12.25 11.68 18.95
C LEU A 440 -13.07 11.35 17.69
N HIS A 441 -14.24 11.95 17.54
CA HIS A 441 -15.08 11.67 16.37
C HIS A 441 -14.46 12.16 15.06
N ARG A 442 -13.77 13.30 15.07
CA ARG A 442 -13.04 13.81 13.90
C ARG A 442 -11.88 12.87 13.52
N SER A 443 -11.08 12.46 14.48
CA SER A 443 -9.93 11.54 14.25
C SER A 443 -10.39 10.15 13.80
N ARG A 444 -11.45 9.60 14.39
CA ARG A 444 -12.07 8.35 13.91
C ARG A 444 -12.59 8.47 12.48
N ALA A 445 -13.13 9.63 12.11
CA ALA A 445 -13.56 9.84 10.73
C ALA A 445 -12.39 9.82 9.76
N GLU A 446 -11.26 10.47 10.07
CA GLU A 446 -10.05 10.42 9.24
C GLU A 446 -9.51 8.98 9.11
N TYR A 447 -9.43 8.24 10.21
CA TYR A 447 -9.09 6.82 10.18
C TYR A 447 -9.99 6.05 9.20
N PHE A 448 -11.32 6.16 9.34
CA PHE A 448 -12.26 5.45 8.48
C PHE A 448 -12.20 5.87 7.00
N ILE A 449 -11.86 7.14 6.71
CA ILE A 449 -11.62 7.61 5.35
C ILE A 449 -10.40 6.92 4.74
N LEU A 450 -9.32 6.79 5.51
CA LEU A 450 -8.06 6.20 5.06
C LEU A 450 -8.17 4.69 4.82
N VAL A 451 -8.98 4.00 5.65
CA VAL A 451 -9.25 2.56 5.48
C VAL A 451 -10.50 2.29 4.61
N GLY A 452 -11.02 3.27 3.89
CA GLY A 452 -12.08 3.10 2.91
C GLY A 452 -13.50 2.87 3.47
N ASN A 453 -13.71 2.94 4.78
CA ASN A 453 -15.03 2.77 5.41
C ASN A 453 -15.81 4.10 5.46
N LEU A 454 -16.27 4.55 4.29
CA LEU A 454 -16.90 5.87 4.15
C LEU A 454 -18.22 6.02 4.95
N ASP A 455 -18.93 4.91 5.19
CA ASP A 455 -20.16 4.94 6.00
C ASP A 455 -19.85 5.17 7.47
N ALA A 456 -18.84 4.51 8.01
CA ALA A 456 -18.37 4.76 9.37
C ALA A 456 -17.83 6.19 9.51
N ALA A 457 -17.04 6.66 8.54
CA ALA A 457 -16.53 8.03 8.53
C ALA A 457 -17.67 9.07 8.58
N GLN A 458 -18.69 8.89 7.75
CA GLN A 458 -19.86 9.79 7.73
C GLN A 458 -20.60 9.80 9.08
N ARG A 459 -20.78 8.63 9.70
CA ARG A 459 -21.41 8.57 11.04
C ARG A 459 -20.59 9.33 12.07
N GLN A 460 -19.27 9.17 12.09
CA GLN A 460 -18.39 9.87 13.02
C GLN A 460 -18.45 11.39 12.82
N LEU A 461 -18.41 11.88 11.58
CA LEU A 461 -18.55 13.32 11.31
C LEU A 461 -19.93 13.87 11.71
N ASN A 462 -20.99 13.09 11.56
CA ASN A 462 -22.32 13.51 12.02
C ASN A 462 -22.37 13.65 13.56
N TYR A 463 -21.71 12.74 14.31
CA TYR A 463 -21.58 12.90 15.77
C TYR A 463 -20.75 14.13 16.12
N ALA A 464 -19.63 14.35 15.45
CA ALA A 464 -18.81 15.55 15.62
C ALA A 464 -19.61 16.83 15.32
N LEU A 465 -20.44 16.83 14.28
CA LEU A 465 -21.28 17.99 13.92
C LEU A 465 -22.31 18.33 15.00
N GLN A 466 -22.91 17.34 15.64
CA GLN A 466 -23.82 17.54 16.75
C GLN A 466 -23.14 18.21 17.96
N LEU A 467 -21.87 17.91 18.21
CA LEU A 467 -21.07 18.50 19.29
C LEU A 467 -20.54 19.90 18.93
N ALA A 468 -20.39 20.21 17.64
CA ALA A 468 -19.86 21.48 17.16
C ALA A 468 -20.93 22.60 17.03
N ASN A 469 -22.16 22.42 17.53
CA ASN A 469 -23.29 23.31 17.31
C ASN A 469 -23.06 24.80 17.71
N ALA A 470 -22.13 25.07 18.63
CA ALA A 470 -21.78 26.42 19.06
C ALA A 470 -20.55 27.02 18.33
N ASP A 471 -19.81 26.22 17.57
CA ASP A 471 -18.61 26.64 16.84
C ASP A 471 -18.84 26.55 15.32
N PHE A 472 -19.20 27.69 14.75
CA PHE A 472 -19.48 27.80 13.31
C PHE A 472 -18.27 27.36 12.43
N THR A 473 -17.04 27.68 12.84
CA THR A 473 -15.82 27.36 12.09
C THR A 473 -15.60 25.85 12.03
N THR A 474 -15.69 25.19 13.19
CA THR A 474 -15.57 23.72 13.27
C THR A 474 -16.71 23.02 12.54
N ALA A 475 -17.95 23.51 12.67
CA ALA A 475 -19.09 22.95 11.94
C ALA A 475 -18.93 23.09 10.43
N ALA A 476 -18.39 24.21 9.93
CA ALA A 476 -18.12 24.41 8.51
C ALA A 476 -17.06 23.43 7.99
N GLN A 477 -15.96 23.21 8.72
CA GLN A 477 -14.93 22.23 8.39
C GLN A 477 -15.48 20.81 8.32
N ILE A 478 -16.33 20.43 9.28
CA ILE A 478 -16.96 19.09 9.30
C ILE A 478 -17.90 18.92 8.09
N ASN A 479 -18.70 19.95 7.76
CA ASN A 479 -19.60 19.91 6.60
C ASN A 479 -18.82 19.82 5.27
N GLU A 480 -17.71 20.52 5.16
CA GLU A 480 -16.81 20.36 4.00
C GLU A 480 -16.29 18.92 3.88
N ARG A 481 -15.85 18.33 5.00
CA ARG A 481 -15.36 16.95 5.02
C ARG A 481 -16.46 15.94 4.65
N LEU A 482 -17.69 16.15 5.12
CA LEU A 482 -18.88 15.39 4.69
C LEU A 482 -19.12 15.53 3.17
N GLY A 483 -18.92 16.74 2.63
CA GLY A 483 -18.98 16.99 1.18
C GLY A 483 -17.92 16.19 0.40
N GLN A 484 -16.71 16.10 0.93
CA GLN A 484 -15.62 15.30 0.33
C GLN A 484 -15.96 13.81 0.34
N ILE A 485 -16.52 13.27 1.43
CA ILE A 485 -16.97 11.87 1.51
C ILE A 485 -18.03 11.57 0.42
N ARG A 486 -19.02 12.48 0.23
CA ARG A 486 -20.01 12.30 -0.83
C ARG A 486 -19.38 12.23 -2.23
N LYS A 487 -18.40 13.10 -2.50
CA LYS A 487 -17.65 13.06 -3.78
C LYS A 487 -16.87 11.76 -3.95
N MET A 488 -16.21 11.27 -2.88
CA MET A 488 -15.48 10.00 -2.90
C MET A 488 -16.42 8.83 -3.19
N ARG A 489 -17.61 8.79 -2.55
CA ARG A 489 -18.61 7.74 -2.78
C ARG A 489 -19.10 7.75 -4.24
N ALA A 490 -19.47 8.91 -4.76
CA ALA A 490 -19.88 9.04 -6.17
C ALA A 490 -18.79 8.60 -7.15
N ALA A 491 -17.51 8.85 -6.83
CA ALA A 491 -16.38 8.38 -7.63
C ALA A 491 -16.25 6.85 -7.61
N LEU A 492 -16.53 6.20 -6.46
CA LEU A 492 -16.54 4.73 -6.33
C LEU A 492 -17.70 4.06 -7.07
N GLU A 493 -18.88 4.69 -7.07
CA GLU A 493 -20.07 4.17 -7.76
C GLU A 493 -19.97 4.30 -9.28
N ASN A 494 -19.18 5.25 -9.79
CA ASN A 494 -18.99 5.51 -11.23
C ASN A 494 -17.73 4.84 -11.82
N SER A 495 -16.93 4.14 -11.00
CA SER A 495 -15.74 3.39 -11.41
C SER A 495 -16.02 1.89 -11.55
#